data_418824b29ba55ed2d88262b71f77f32d
#
_entry.id   418824b29ba55ed2d88262b71f77f32d
#
_cell.length_a   1.000
_cell.length_b   1.000
_cell.length_c   1.000
_cell.angle_alpha   90.00
_cell.angle_beta   90.00
_cell.angle_gamma   90.00
#
_symmetry.space_group_name_H-M   'P 1'
#
loop_
_entity.id
_entity.type
_entity.pdbx_description
1 polymer ?
#
loop_
_entity_poly.entity_id
_entity_poly.type
_entity_poly.pdbx_seq_one_letter_code
_entity_poly.pdbx_strand_id
1 'polypeptide(L)'
;IIKEEDTFMYDTIKFVIKESELDNAICFLEEIPCRISIKSTSSNRVVGFLKNMKIEVRNTTLIVQGSLLKYFKGYNYAECLSVWDVRKSINKLSNELNVPMRQAVINRIDIGICFSMVNVPWVYWDCLLHSDGYFRSNIKQETLYFDKYDSQLCFYDKKTEMKKNREVENLECLKKINVLRYEFRFKKVTSIFGGVVRGADLYSPVFYLRVLQKWYDGYMIIQKGFVSEVDLLRFGGKKEFQRSCVALVMGQFNLYEVLDREFAQGKINSKNKYDIKEVMKEAEKLLLDKEN
;
A
#
# COMPACT_ATOMS: atom_id res chain seq x y z
N ILE A 1 14.50 -20.62 -7.11
CA ILE A 1 15.66 -20.46 -6.18
C ILE A 1 15.94 -18.97 -6.11
N ILE A 2 15.73 -18.34 -4.97
CA ILE A 2 16.08 -16.93 -4.72
C ILE A 2 17.61 -16.86 -4.62
N LYS A 3 18.22 -16.02 -5.46
CA LYS A 3 19.67 -15.75 -5.44
C LYS A 3 20.00 -14.67 -4.42
N GLU A 4 21.28 -14.54 -4.05
CA GLU A 4 21.75 -13.49 -3.13
C GLU A 4 21.51 -12.07 -3.66
N GLU A 5 21.34 -11.91 -4.98
CA GLU A 5 21.05 -10.65 -5.68
C GLU A 5 19.55 -10.29 -5.67
N ASP A 6 18.66 -11.20 -5.24
CA ASP A 6 17.23 -10.97 -5.25
C ASP A 6 16.85 -9.83 -4.29
N THR A 7 15.95 -8.97 -4.76
CA THR A 7 15.60 -7.72 -4.09
C THR A 7 14.38 -7.89 -3.18
N PHE A 8 14.47 -7.37 -1.95
CA PHE A 8 13.42 -7.37 -0.95
C PHE A 8 12.79 -5.99 -0.85
N MET A 9 11.47 -5.93 -1.03
CA MET A 9 10.69 -4.68 -1.07
C MET A 9 10.25 -4.20 0.33
N TYR A 10 10.96 -4.59 1.40
CA TYR A 10 10.64 -4.14 2.75
C TYR A 10 10.80 -2.62 2.87
N ASP A 11 9.79 -1.97 3.44
CA ASP A 11 9.85 -0.57 3.82
C ASP A 11 9.80 -0.46 5.36
N THR A 12 8.66 -0.16 5.95
CA THR A 12 8.55 0.01 7.39
C THR A 12 8.46 -1.33 8.12
N ILE A 13 9.35 -1.53 9.08
CA ILE A 13 9.33 -2.67 10.00
C ILE A 13 9.14 -2.16 11.42
N LYS A 14 8.33 -2.88 12.23
CA LYS A 14 8.20 -2.65 13.66
C LYS A 14 8.69 -3.86 14.43
N PHE A 15 9.82 -3.68 15.09
CA PHE A 15 10.43 -4.62 16.01
C PHE A 15 9.93 -4.36 17.43
N VAL A 16 9.71 -5.42 18.21
CA VAL A 16 9.36 -5.37 19.63
C VAL A 16 10.18 -6.44 20.35
N ILE A 17 10.85 -6.06 21.44
CA ILE A 17 11.60 -6.98 22.27
C ILE A 17 11.45 -6.57 23.74
N LYS A 18 11.39 -7.55 24.65
CA LYS A 18 11.31 -7.32 26.08
C LYS A 18 12.63 -7.67 26.77
N GLU A 19 12.95 -7.00 27.85
CA GLU A 19 14.13 -7.30 28.68
C GLU A 19 14.14 -8.77 29.11
N SER A 20 12.98 -9.32 29.48
CA SER A 20 12.82 -10.72 29.87
C SER A 20 13.09 -11.75 28.77
N GLU A 21 13.24 -11.32 27.53
CA GLU A 21 13.53 -12.18 26.36
C GLU A 21 15.04 -12.20 26.04
N LEU A 22 15.86 -11.50 26.85
CA LEU A 22 17.31 -11.37 26.68
C LEU A 22 18.05 -12.22 27.69
N ASP A 23 19.14 -12.85 27.23
CA ASP A 23 20.01 -13.66 28.09
C ASP A 23 20.81 -12.81 29.09
N ASN A 24 21.02 -11.52 28.78
CA ASN A 24 21.74 -10.58 29.62
C ASN A 24 20.76 -9.63 30.31
N ALA A 25 21.02 -9.29 31.57
CA ALA A 25 20.26 -8.28 32.32
C ALA A 25 20.54 -6.87 31.75
N ILE A 26 19.76 -6.44 30.78
CA ILE A 26 19.81 -5.11 30.18
C ILE A 26 18.61 -4.32 30.67
N CYS A 27 18.81 -3.11 31.20
CA CYS A 27 17.75 -2.16 31.48
C CYS A 27 17.60 -1.19 30.29
N PHE A 28 16.53 -1.29 29.51
CA PHE A 28 16.33 -0.45 28.34
C PHE A 28 16.19 1.04 28.68
N LEU A 29 15.60 1.37 29.84
CA LEU A 29 15.47 2.77 30.27
C LEU A 29 16.82 3.42 30.61
N GLU A 30 17.83 2.66 30.92
CA GLU A 30 19.19 3.14 31.21
C GLU A 30 20.06 3.12 29.96
N GLU A 31 20.06 2.02 29.22
CA GLU A 31 20.99 1.76 28.10
C GLU A 31 20.61 2.50 26.80
N ILE A 32 19.32 2.56 26.46
CA ILE A 32 18.89 3.11 25.17
C ILE A 32 19.04 4.63 25.07
N PRO A 33 18.79 5.44 26.11
CA PRO A 33 18.90 6.90 26.02
C PRO A 33 20.23 7.42 25.50
N CYS A 34 21.34 6.79 25.86
CA CYS A 34 22.68 7.22 25.43
C CYS A 34 22.98 6.92 23.94
N ARG A 35 22.12 6.13 23.27
CA ARG A 35 22.31 5.65 21.90
C ARG A 35 21.42 6.34 20.86
N ILE A 36 20.51 7.21 21.30
CA ILE A 36 19.48 7.82 20.43
C ILE A 36 19.39 9.32 20.65
N SER A 37 18.83 10.03 19.67
CA SER A 37 18.42 11.43 19.85
C SER A 37 17.08 11.47 20.57
N ILE A 38 17.07 11.85 21.84
CA ILE A 38 15.87 11.85 22.68
C ILE A 38 14.92 12.97 22.24
N LYS A 39 13.63 12.63 22.12
CA LYS A 39 12.53 13.56 21.88
C LYS A 39 11.72 13.85 23.15
N SER A 40 11.47 12.82 23.95
CA SER A 40 10.74 12.94 25.21
C SER A 40 11.12 11.80 26.15
N THR A 41 11.08 12.07 27.44
CA THR A 41 11.36 11.11 28.51
C THR A 41 10.42 11.29 29.68
N SER A 42 10.11 10.19 30.37
CA SER A 42 9.42 10.13 31.68
C SER A 42 9.96 8.95 32.46
N SER A 43 9.52 8.77 33.70
CA SER A 43 10.00 7.70 34.60
C SER A 43 9.94 6.28 34.02
N ASN A 44 8.99 6.01 33.11
CA ASN A 44 8.76 4.69 32.56
C ASN A 44 8.73 4.65 31.02
N ARG A 45 9.08 5.77 30.35
CA ARG A 45 9.03 5.88 28.90
C ARG A 45 10.10 6.82 28.35
N VAL A 46 10.80 6.35 27.32
CA VAL A 46 11.73 7.16 26.51
C VAL A 46 11.31 7.06 25.05
N VAL A 47 11.26 8.19 24.35
CA VAL A 47 11.00 8.25 22.90
C VAL A 47 12.09 9.08 22.25
N GLY A 48 12.66 8.56 21.19
CA GLY A 48 13.67 9.25 20.40
C GLY A 48 13.83 8.65 19.02
N PHE A 49 14.94 8.99 18.38
CA PHE A 49 15.24 8.56 17.02
C PHE A 49 16.69 8.09 16.89
N LEU A 50 16.87 7.03 16.12
CA LEU A 50 18.15 6.61 15.59
C LEU A 50 18.04 6.74 14.06
N LYS A 51 18.57 7.81 13.49
CA LYS A 51 18.32 8.21 12.10
C LYS A 51 16.80 8.34 11.82
N ASN A 52 16.26 7.56 10.86
CA ASN A 52 14.83 7.50 10.55
C ASN A 52 14.06 6.46 11.38
N MET A 53 14.73 5.69 12.22
CA MET A 53 14.09 4.71 13.10
C MET A 53 13.56 5.41 14.35
N LYS A 54 12.26 5.36 14.60
CA LYS A 54 11.65 5.77 15.85
C LYS A 54 11.92 4.68 16.90
N ILE A 55 12.50 5.09 18.01
CA ILE A 55 12.81 4.23 19.16
C ILE A 55 11.90 4.62 20.31
N GLU A 56 11.26 3.65 20.91
CA GLU A 56 10.41 3.87 22.06
C GLU A 56 10.66 2.76 23.09
N VAL A 57 11.06 3.15 24.29
CA VAL A 57 11.11 2.27 25.46
C VAL A 57 9.86 2.53 26.28
N ARG A 58 9.15 1.50 26.65
CA ARG A 58 8.01 1.52 27.60
C ARG A 58 8.25 0.45 28.68
N ASN A 59 8.50 0.88 29.90
CA ASN A 59 8.91 -0.01 30.98
C ASN A 59 10.08 -0.91 30.49
N THR A 60 9.85 -2.21 30.41
CA THR A 60 10.80 -3.25 30.00
C THR A 60 10.71 -3.62 28.52
N THR A 61 10.00 -2.83 27.69
CA THR A 61 9.75 -3.14 26.27
C THR A 61 10.40 -2.09 25.39
N LEU A 62 11.28 -2.54 24.49
CA LEU A 62 11.85 -1.73 23.42
C LEU A 62 11.04 -1.94 22.12
N ILE A 63 10.63 -0.84 21.53
CA ILE A 63 9.93 -0.77 20.25
C ILE A 63 10.79 0.04 19.28
N VAL A 64 11.10 -0.54 18.12
CA VAL A 64 11.87 0.11 17.05
C VAL A 64 11.05 0.06 15.77
N GLN A 65 10.77 1.23 15.17
CA GLN A 65 9.93 1.29 13.97
C GLN A 65 10.46 2.31 12.97
N GLY A 66 10.56 1.92 11.70
CA GLY A 66 10.92 2.81 10.60
C GLY A 66 11.17 2.07 9.30
N SER A 67 11.47 2.82 8.24
CA SER A 67 11.86 2.23 6.96
C SER A 67 13.26 1.63 7.06
N LEU A 68 13.34 0.31 6.89
CA LEU A 68 14.60 -0.43 6.93
C LEU A 68 15.49 -0.04 5.74
N LEU A 69 14.87 0.17 4.57
CA LEU A 69 15.57 0.64 3.37
C LEU A 69 16.19 2.03 3.60
N LYS A 70 15.39 3.00 4.10
CA LYS A 70 15.89 4.35 4.40
C LYS A 70 16.96 4.36 5.49
N TYR A 71 16.84 3.50 6.49
CA TYR A 71 17.85 3.36 7.54
C TYR A 71 19.21 2.90 6.99
N PHE A 72 19.19 1.98 6.02
CA PHE A 72 20.40 1.38 5.46
C PHE A 72 20.99 2.19 4.30
N LYS A 73 20.17 2.60 3.33
CA LYS A 73 20.60 3.30 2.10
C LYS A 73 20.52 4.83 2.20
N GLY A 74 19.72 5.38 3.13
CA GLY A 74 19.45 6.82 3.25
C GLY A 74 18.20 7.30 2.50
N TYR A 75 17.64 6.50 1.58
CA TYR A 75 16.46 6.81 0.76
C TYR A 75 15.58 5.57 0.58
N ASN A 76 14.35 5.71 0.06
CA ASN A 76 13.39 4.60 -0.11
C ASN A 76 12.56 4.67 -1.41
N TYR A 77 13.11 5.14 -2.53
CA TYR A 77 12.35 5.35 -3.76
C TYR A 77 12.94 4.66 -5.02
N ALA A 78 14.24 4.44 -5.10
CA ALA A 78 14.91 3.97 -6.32
C ALA A 78 15.38 2.52 -6.27
N GLU A 79 15.61 1.98 -5.08
CA GLU A 79 16.19 0.65 -4.90
C GLU A 79 15.39 -0.19 -3.91
N CYS A 80 15.67 -1.49 -3.91
CA CYS A 80 15.24 -2.44 -2.90
C CYS A 80 16.45 -2.95 -2.11
N LEU A 81 16.21 -3.67 -1.01
CA LEU A 81 17.26 -4.34 -0.24
C LEU A 81 17.51 -5.73 -0.80
N SER A 82 18.77 -6.15 -0.92
CA SER A 82 19.10 -7.56 -1.10
C SER A 82 18.90 -8.32 0.24
N VAL A 83 18.90 -9.66 0.19
CA VAL A 83 18.90 -10.51 1.41
C VAL A 83 20.03 -10.10 2.37
N TRP A 84 21.22 -9.85 1.81
CA TRP A 84 22.39 -9.39 2.56
C TRP A 84 22.19 -8.01 3.17
N ASP A 85 21.57 -7.08 2.43
CA ASP A 85 21.30 -5.73 2.95
C ASP A 85 20.31 -5.78 4.12
N VAL A 86 19.26 -6.62 4.04
CA VAL A 86 18.34 -6.82 5.17
C VAL A 86 19.08 -7.35 6.39
N ARG A 87 19.91 -8.39 6.23
CA ARG A 87 20.72 -8.95 7.30
C ARG A 87 21.69 -7.92 7.88
N LYS A 88 22.42 -7.19 7.03
CA LYS A 88 23.34 -6.13 7.44
C LYS A 88 22.63 -5.00 8.17
N SER A 89 21.43 -4.61 7.70
CA SER A 89 20.61 -3.57 8.35
C SER A 89 20.21 -3.97 9.78
N ILE A 90 19.76 -5.21 9.97
CA ILE A 90 19.38 -5.74 11.28
C ILE A 90 20.57 -5.87 12.20
N ASN A 91 21.73 -6.34 11.71
CA ASN A 91 22.96 -6.43 12.48
C ASN A 91 23.46 -5.03 12.88
N LYS A 92 23.43 -4.07 11.96
CA LYS A 92 23.80 -2.67 12.23
C LYS A 92 22.90 -2.08 13.31
N LEU A 93 21.58 -2.29 13.22
CA LEU A 93 20.63 -1.83 14.23
C LEU A 93 20.89 -2.50 15.58
N SER A 94 21.24 -3.79 15.60
CA SER A 94 21.63 -4.51 16.83
C SER A 94 22.86 -3.90 17.48
N ASN A 95 23.90 -3.58 16.69
CA ASN A 95 25.14 -3.00 17.20
C ASN A 95 24.92 -1.55 17.70
N GLU A 96 24.19 -0.74 16.95
CA GLU A 96 23.95 0.65 17.32
C GLU A 96 23.09 0.76 18.60
N LEU A 97 22.13 -0.16 18.81
CA LEU A 97 21.29 -0.20 20.01
C LEU A 97 21.85 -1.10 21.14
N ASN A 98 22.86 -1.91 20.86
CA ASN A 98 23.37 -2.97 21.76
C ASN A 98 22.27 -3.97 22.20
N VAL A 99 21.34 -4.30 21.27
CA VAL A 99 20.20 -5.20 21.51
C VAL A 99 20.10 -6.19 20.34
N PRO A 100 19.90 -7.50 20.57
CA PRO A 100 19.89 -8.51 19.53
C PRO A 100 18.60 -8.45 18.68
N MET A 101 18.50 -7.48 17.77
CA MET A 101 17.31 -7.20 16.95
C MET A 101 16.86 -8.38 16.08
N ARG A 102 17.75 -9.35 15.81
CA ARG A 102 17.40 -10.61 15.16
C ARG A 102 16.41 -11.46 15.97
N GLN A 103 16.40 -11.32 17.30
CA GLN A 103 15.48 -12.02 18.21
C GLN A 103 14.17 -11.26 18.40
N ALA A 104 14.12 -9.96 18.10
CA ALA A 104 12.95 -9.13 18.29
C ALA A 104 11.74 -9.66 17.50
N VAL A 105 10.57 -9.63 18.09
CA VAL A 105 9.30 -9.98 17.44
C VAL A 105 8.91 -8.89 16.46
N ILE A 106 8.47 -9.27 15.28
CA ILE A 106 8.01 -8.36 14.24
C ILE A 106 6.49 -8.20 14.34
N ASN A 107 6.06 -6.97 14.69
CA ASN A 107 4.64 -6.67 14.85
C ASN A 107 4.02 -5.96 13.64
N ARG A 108 4.84 -5.37 12.78
CA ARG A 108 4.42 -4.74 11.54
C ARG A 108 5.46 -4.94 10.44
N ILE A 109 4.98 -5.24 9.25
CA ILE A 109 5.77 -5.27 8.01
C ILE A 109 5.01 -4.45 6.97
N ASP A 110 5.67 -3.46 6.38
CA ASP A 110 5.19 -2.80 5.18
C ASP A 110 6.09 -3.23 4.02
N ILE A 111 5.47 -3.66 2.94
CA ILE A 111 6.15 -4.03 1.71
C ILE A 111 5.55 -3.22 0.56
N GLY A 112 6.37 -2.63 -0.29
CA GLY A 112 5.87 -1.79 -1.36
C GLY A 112 6.89 -1.49 -2.44
N ILE A 113 6.36 -1.21 -3.64
CA ILE A 113 7.16 -0.86 -4.82
C ILE A 113 6.60 0.36 -5.52
N CYS A 114 7.47 1.08 -6.22
CA CYS A 114 7.13 2.21 -7.06
C CYS A 114 7.02 1.77 -8.53
N PHE A 115 5.94 2.19 -9.20
CA PHE A 115 5.70 1.95 -10.62
C PHE A 115 5.81 3.26 -11.39
N SER A 116 6.57 3.26 -12.46
CA SER A 116 6.56 4.35 -13.44
C SER A 116 5.29 4.25 -14.28
N MET A 117 4.50 5.33 -14.30
CA MET A 117 3.19 5.36 -14.91
C MET A 117 3.13 6.37 -16.05
N VAL A 118 2.31 6.09 -17.08
CA VAL A 118 2.05 7.02 -18.19
C VAL A 118 1.23 8.20 -17.70
N ASN A 119 0.12 7.92 -17.02
CA ASN A 119 -0.78 8.92 -16.48
C ASN A 119 -0.48 9.26 -15.02
N VAL A 120 -1.10 10.29 -14.50
CA VAL A 120 -1.03 10.64 -13.07
C VAL A 120 -1.61 9.51 -12.20
N PRO A 121 -1.05 9.25 -11.01
CA PRO A 121 -1.41 8.08 -10.21
C PRO A 121 -2.89 7.96 -9.85
N TRP A 122 -3.60 9.08 -9.65
CA TRP A 122 -5.02 9.05 -9.26
C TRP A 122 -5.93 8.42 -10.33
N VAL A 123 -5.59 8.50 -11.62
CA VAL A 123 -6.34 7.84 -12.71
C VAL A 123 -6.38 6.33 -12.51
N TYR A 124 -5.30 5.73 -12.01
CA TYR A 124 -5.22 4.28 -11.83
C TYR A 124 -5.97 3.81 -10.58
N TRP A 125 -5.88 4.54 -9.47
CA TRP A 125 -6.60 4.10 -8.27
C TRP A 125 -8.10 4.37 -8.32
N ASP A 126 -8.58 5.25 -9.20
CA ASP A 126 -10.02 5.40 -9.43
C ASP A 126 -10.63 4.13 -10.05
N CYS A 127 -9.80 3.33 -10.74
CA CYS A 127 -10.20 2.02 -11.25
C CYS A 127 -10.16 0.89 -10.21
N LEU A 128 -9.61 1.13 -9.02
CA LEU A 128 -9.61 0.16 -7.91
C LEU A 128 -10.89 0.36 -7.09
N LEU A 129 -11.93 -0.45 -7.39
CA LEU A 129 -13.30 -0.16 -6.94
C LEU A 129 -13.60 -0.69 -5.53
N HIS A 130 -13.41 -1.99 -5.33
CA HIS A 130 -13.84 -2.68 -4.12
C HIS A 130 -12.91 -3.86 -3.79
N SER A 131 -12.85 -4.24 -2.53
CA SER A 131 -12.19 -5.46 -2.08
C SER A 131 -12.94 -6.01 -0.86
N ASP A 132 -13.35 -7.27 -0.94
CA ASP A 132 -14.13 -7.90 0.12
C ASP A 132 -13.41 -7.89 1.47
N GLY A 133 -14.14 -7.46 2.50
CA GLY A 133 -13.63 -7.34 3.85
C GLY A 133 -12.70 -6.16 4.09
N TYR A 134 -12.51 -5.26 3.12
CA TYR A 134 -11.77 -4.01 3.25
C TYR A 134 -12.69 -2.79 3.12
N PHE A 135 -12.45 -1.77 3.93
CA PHE A 135 -13.07 -0.47 3.78
C PHE A 135 -12.22 0.41 2.86
N ARG A 136 -12.80 0.85 1.73
CA ARG A 136 -12.13 1.76 0.77
C ARG A 136 -12.29 3.20 1.20
N SER A 137 -11.19 3.94 1.29
CA SER A 137 -11.19 5.38 1.54
C SER A 137 -10.18 6.10 0.65
N ASN A 138 -10.57 7.23 0.08
CA ASN A 138 -9.70 8.10 -0.70
C ASN A 138 -9.51 9.41 0.06
N ILE A 139 -8.26 9.72 0.44
CA ILE A 139 -7.95 10.91 1.22
C ILE A 139 -7.38 11.97 0.28
N LYS A 140 -8.13 13.07 0.10
CA LYS A 140 -7.72 14.27 -0.66
C LYS A 140 -7.25 13.99 -2.09
N GLN A 141 -7.73 12.93 -2.72
CA GLN A 141 -7.26 12.47 -4.03
C GLN A 141 -5.74 12.26 -4.12
N GLU A 142 -5.07 12.03 -2.98
CA GLU A 142 -3.63 11.83 -2.93
C GLU A 142 -3.24 10.42 -2.52
N THR A 143 -4.13 9.74 -1.79
CA THR A 143 -3.90 8.38 -1.29
C THR A 143 -5.20 7.61 -1.23
N LEU A 144 -5.22 6.43 -1.85
CA LEU A 144 -6.28 5.45 -1.73
C LEU A 144 -5.87 4.39 -0.72
N TYR A 145 -6.75 4.10 0.22
CA TYR A 145 -6.61 3.02 1.19
C TYR A 145 -7.71 1.97 1.02
N PHE A 146 -7.32 0.71 1.23
CA PHE A 146 -8.22 -0.38 1.55
C PHE A 146 -7.84 -0.87 2.94
N ASP A 147 -8.67 -0.56 3.94
CA ASP A 147 -8.40 -0.81 5.34
C ASP A 147 -9.11 -2.05 5.87
N LYS A 148 -8.36 -2.87 6.60
CA LYS A 148 -8.86 -3.97 7.39
C LYS A 148 -8.19 -3.93 8.76
N TYR A 149 -8.76 -4.63 9.74
CA TYR A 149 -8.25 -4.65 11.12
C TYR A 149 -6.77 -5.04 11.23
N ASP A 150 -6.35 -6.04 10.47
CA ASP A 150 -5.01 -6.64 10.52
C ASP A 150 -4.07 -6.14 9.42
N SER A 151 -4.61 -5.50 8.38
CA SER A 151 -3.87 -5.13 7.18
C SER A 151 -4.41 -3.86 6.52
N GLN A 152 -3.63 -3.29 5.61
CA GLN A 152 -4.03 -2.11 4.83
C GLN A 152 -3.28 -2.13 3.49
N LEU A 153 -4.02 -1.97 2.40
CA LEU A 153 -3.46 -1.66 1.09
C LEU A 153 -3.44 -0.15 0.91
N CYS A 154 -2.35 0.38 0.37
CA CYS A 154 -2.16 1.81 0.22
C CYS A 154 -1.60 2.12 -1.17
N PHE A 155 -2.27 3.02 -1.90
CA PHE A 155 -1.86 3.50 -3.23
C PHE A 155 -1.71 5.01 -3.16
N TYR A 156 -0.55 5.54 -3.57
CA TYR A 156 -0.33 6.98 -3.51
C TYR A 156 0.70 7.49 -4.53
N ASP A 157 0.62 8.81 -4.80
CA ASP A 157 1.61 9.51 -5.61
C ASP A 157 2.88 9.71 -4.79
N LYS A 158 3.94 8.96 -5.15
CA LYS A 158 5.23 9.02 -4.46
C LYS A 158 5.87 10.40 -4.55
N LYS A 159 5.70 11.12 -5.67
CA LYS A 159 6.25 12.49 -5.81
C LYS A 159 5.60 13.48 -4.86
N THR A 160 4.27 13.38 -4.72
CA THR A 160 3.52 14.23 -3.77
C THR A 160 3.92 13.93 -2.33
N GLU A 161 4.10 12.64 -1.99
CA GLU A 161 4.59 12.22 -0.66
C GLU A 161 5.99 12.75 -0.36
N MET A 162 6.94 12.62 -1.30
CA MET A 162 8.31 13.12 -1.15
C MET A 162 8.35 14.66 -0.98
N LYS A 163 7.53 15.40 -1.73
CA LYS A 163 7.40 16.85 -1.57
C LYS A 163 6.95 17.23 -0.16
N LYS A 164 5.94 16.53 0.39
CA LYS A 164 5.45 16.75 1.76
C LYS A 164 6.51 16.47 2.81
N ASN A 165 7.33 15.46 2.59
CA ASN A 165 8.44 15.07 3.47
C ASN A 165 9.70 15.92 3.29
N ARG A 166 9.68 16.93 2.39
CA ARG A 166 10.82 17.80 2.05
C ARG A 166 12.05 17.04 1.53
N GLU A 167 11.85 15.91 0.87
CA GLU A 167 12.90 15.11 0.22
C GLU A 167 13.24 15.67 -1.17
N VAL A 168 13.56 16.96 -1.26
CA VAL A 168 13.67 17.75 -2.51
C VAL A 168 14.83 17.28 -3.39
N GLU A 169 15.96 16.91 -2.81
CA GLU A 169 17.15 16.46 -3.53
C GLU A 169 16.89 15.24 -4.40
N ASN A 170 15.95 14.40 -3.97
CA ASN A 170 15.59 13.15 -4.63
C ASN A 170 14.48 13.32 -5.70
N LEU A 171 13.86 14.51 -5.78
CA LEU A 171 12.78 14.77 -6.74
C LEU A 171 13.27 15.01 -8.16
N GLU A 172 14.52 15.44 -8.34
CA GLU A 172 15.09 15.74 -9.67
C GLU A 172 15.00 14.55 -10.63
N CYS A 173 15.35 13.34 -10.16
CA CYS A 173 15.30 12.12 -10.97
C CYS A 173 13.86 11.69 -11.32
N LEU A 174 12.85 12.16 -10.58
CA LEU A 174 11.46 11.81 -10.80
C LEU A 174 10.64 12.89 -11.53
N LYS A 175 11.25 14.04 -11.90
CA LYS A 175 10.51 15.19 -12.46
C LYS A 175 9.64 14.86 -13.67
N LYS A 176 10.12 14.00 -14.56
CA LYS A 176 9.49 13.71 -15.86
C LYS A 176 8.60 12.47 -15.86
N ILE A 177 8.50 11.74 -14.76
CA ILE A 177 7.73 10.50 -14.67
C ILE A 177 6.66 10.59 -13.60
N ASN A 178 5.52 9.95 -13.82
CA ASN A 178 4.50 9.75 -12.79
C ASN A 178 4.87 8.49 -12.01
N VAL A 179 4.79 8.53 -10.68
CA VAL A 179 5.20 7.41 -9.83
C VAL A 179 4.07 7.04 -8.89
N LEU A 180 3.43 5.90 -9.18
CA LEU A 180 2.47 5.25 -8.29
C LEU A 180 3.23 4.34 -7.34
N ARG A 181 3.01 4.48 -6.03
CA ARG A 181 3.48 3.51 -5.05
C ARG A 181 2.32 2.68 -4.54
N TYR A 182 2.50 1.36 -4.56
CA TYR A 182 1.62 0.39 -3.91
C TYR A 182 2.33 -0.23 -2.72
N GLU A 183 1.72 -0.13 -1.55
CA GLU A 183 2.17 -0.74 -0.31
C GLU A 183 1.11 -1.67 0.27
N PHE A 184 1.54 -2.80 0.80
CA PHE A 184 0.75 -3.62 1.70
C PHE A 184 1.35 -3.54 3.11
N ARG A 185 0.55 -3.11 4.06
CA ARG A 185 0.90 -2.91 5.46
C ARG A 185 0.29 -4.02 6.30
N PHE A 186 1.10 -4.97 6.72
CA PHE A 186 0.72 -6.05 7.64
C PHE A 186 0.78 -5.52 9.08
N LYS A 187 -0.38 -5.12 9.63
CA LYS A 187 -0.50 -4.50 10.98
C LYS A 187 -0.51 -5.51 12.12
N LYS A 188 -0.82 -6.78 11.82
CA LYS A 188 -0.89 -7.91 12.79
C LYS A 188 -0.14 -9.10 12.23
N VAL A 189 1.20 -9.03 12.22
CA VAL A 189 2.09 -10.01 11.57
C VAL A 189 1.84 -11.43 12.07
N THR A 190 1.78 -11.63 13.39
CA THR A 190 1.56 -12.95 13.99
C THR A 190 0.24 -13.60 13.53
N SER A 191 -0.84 -12.83 13.45
CA SER A 191 -2.14 -13.31 12.97
C SER A 191 -2.10 -13.67 11.48
N ILE A 192 -1.48 -12.82 10.66
CA ILE A 192 -1.47 -12.98 9.19
C ILE A 192 -0.58 -14.16 8.76
N PHE A 193 0.54 -14.39 9.45
CA PHE A 193 1.50 -15.44 9.08
C PHE A 193 1.36 -16.72 9.91
N GLY A 194 0.44 -16.74 10.88
CA GLY A 194 0.10 -17.95 11.66
C GLY A 194 1.16 -18.32 12.70
N GLY A 195 1.99 -17.35 13.14
CA GLY A 195 3.04 -17.60 14.13
C GLY A 195 3.89 -16.37 14.42
N VAL A 196 4.74 -16.47 15.44
CA VAL A 196 5.67 -15.40 15.80
C VAL A 196 6.74 -15.29 14.71
N VAL A 197 6.85 -14.10 14.13
CA VAL A 197 7.90 -13.72 13.19
C VAL A 197 8.96 -12.93 13.94
N ARG A 198 10.23 -13.26 13.74
CA ARG A 198 11.36 -12.60 14.39
C ARG A 198 12.21 -11.82 13.38
N GLY A 199 13.07 -10.94 13.86
CA GLY A 199 13.96 -10.18 13.00
C GLY A 199 14.83 -11.06 12.09
N ALA A 200 15.22 -12.27 12.54
CA ALA A 200 15.95 -13.23 11.73
C ALA A 200 15.16 -13.77 10.53
N ASP A 201 13.84 -13.84 10.62
CA ASP A 201 13.00 -14.34 9.54
C ASP A 201 12.95 -13.38 8.35
N LEU A 202 13.17 -12.06 8.56
CA LEU A 202 13.11 -11.06 7.50
C LEU A 202 14.15 -11.28 6.39
N TYR A 203 15.26 -11.92 6.67
CA TYR A 203 16.26 -12.29 5.65
C TYR A 203 16.21 -13.77 5.25
N SER A 204 15.11 -14.46 5.59
CA SER A 204 14.79 -15.78 5.06
C SER A 204 14.08 -15.65 3.71
N PRO A 205 14.64 -16.21 2.62
CA PRO A 205 13.98 -16.23 1.32
C PRO A 205 12.59 -16.87 1.35
N VAL A 206 12.44 -17.95 2.13
CA VAL A 206 11.15 -18.67 2.26
C VAL A 206 10.10 -17.77 2.92
N PHE A 207 10.46 -17.05 3.97
CA PHE A 207 9.54 -16.11 4.61
C PHE A 207 9.19 -14.94 3.68
N TYR A 208 10.19 -14.39 2.97
CA TYR A 208 9.97 -13.30 2.04
C TYR A 208 9.01 -13.69 0.90
N LEU A 209 9.12 -14.90 0.34
CA LEU A 209 8.16 -15.39 -0.65
C LEU A 209 6.72 -15.41 -0.12
N ARG A 210 6.53 -15.78 1.14
CA ARG A 210 5.21 -15.74 1.78
C ARG A 210 4.68 -14.30 1.91
N VAL A 211 5.57 -13.35 2.24
CA VAL A 211 5.23 -11.91 2.31
C VAL A 211 4.87 -11.39 0.92
N LEU A 212 5.67 -11.72 -0.09
CA LEU A 212 5.46 -11.30 -1.48
C LEU A 212 4.15 -11.88 -2.04
N GLN A 213 3.86 -13.16 -1.78
CA GLN A 213 2.60 -13.78 -2.20
C GLN A 213 1.40 -13.03 -1.63
N LYS A 214 1.41 -12.71 -0.34
CA LYS A 214 0.32 -11.95 0.29
C LYS A 214 0.19 -10.52 -0.26
N TRP A 215 1.31 -9.88 -0.60
CA TRP A 215 1.32 -8.57 -1.25
C TRP A 215 0.65 -8.63 -2.64
N TYR A 216 1.00 -9.65 -3.43
CA TYR A 216 0.40 -9.89 -4.74
C TYR A 216 -1.08 -10.24 -4.63
N ASP A 217 -1.45 -11.17 -3.75
CA ASP A 217 -2.83 -11.59 -3.53
C ASP A 217 -3.70 -10.40 -3.10
N GLY A 218 -3.15 -9.53 -2.23
CA GLY A 218 -3.82 -8.30 -1.79
C GLY A 218 -4.22 -7.38 -2.94
N TYR A 219 -3.37 -7.27 -3.97
CA TYR A 219 -3.70 -6.52 -5.19
C TYR A 219 -4.73 -7.27 -6.05
N MET A 220 -4.58 -8.59 -6.17
CA MET A 220 -5.43 -9.41 -7.05
C MET A 220 -6.88 -9.48 -6.60
N ILE A 221 -7.15 -9.46 -5.30
CA ILE A 221 -8.53 -9.48 -4.75
C ILE A 221 -9.28 -8.16 -4.93
N ILE A 222 -8.60 -7.06 -5.32
CA ILE A 222 -9.28 -5.80 -5.60
C ILE A 222 -10.05 -5.94 -6.91
N GLN A 223 -11.35 -5.67 -6.86
CA GLN A 223 -12.17 -5.53 -8.06
C GLN A 223 -11.73 -4.27 -8.81
N LYS A 224 -11.48 -4.41 -10.10
CA LYS A 224 -10.96 -3.36 -10.96
C LYS A 224 -11.99 -2.96 -12.02
N GLY A 225 -12.15 -1.65 -12.24
CA GLY A 225 -12.79 -1.09 -13.41
C GLY A 225 -11.76 -0.80 -14.51
N PHE A 226 -12.23 -0.45 -15.68
CA PHE A 226 -11.34 -0.11 -16.80
C PHE A 226 -11.14 1.40 -16.90
N VAL A 227 -9.87 1.85 -17.01
CA VAL A 227 -9.52 3.29 -17.16
C VAL A 227 -10.17 3.90 -18.40
N SER A 228 -10.21 3.15 -19.49
CA SER A 228 -10.80 3.61 -20.74
C SER A 228 -12.30 3.93 -20.64
N GLU A 229 -13.00 3.35 -19.69
CA GLU A 229 -14.43 3.52 -19.49
C GLU A 229 -14.77 4.69 -18.57
N VAL A 230 -13.88 4.96 -17.55
CA VAL A 230 -14.07 6.11 -16.65
C VAL A 230 -13.97 7.44 -17.41
N ASP A 231 -13.16 7.51 -18.46
CA ASP A 231 -13.05 8.68 -19.33
C ASP A 231 -14.34 8.99 -20.10
N LEU A 232 -15.27 8.04 -20.18
CA LEU A 232 -16.60 8.27 -20.76
C LEU A 232 -17.53 9.05 -19.83
N LEU A 233 -17.25 9.08 -18.51
CA LEU A 233 -18.10 9.80 -17.56
C LEU A 233 -18.08 11.31 -17.85
N ARG A 234 -19.27 11.89 -17.98
CA ARG A 234 -19.50 13.32 -18.19
C ARG A 234 -20.35 13.86 -17.05
N PHE A 235 -19.97 15.00 -16.52
CA PHE A 235 -20.60 15.62 -15.36
C PHE A 235 -21.24 16.98 -15.67
N GLY A 236 -21.48 17.30 -16.95
CA GLY A 236 -22.08 18.56 -17.41
C GLY A 236 -23.57 18.71 -17.09
N GLY A 237 -24.21 17.68 -16.52
CA GLY A 237 -25.59 17.69 -16.07
C GLY A 237 -26.19 16.30 -15.95
N LYS A 238 -27.39 16.20 -15.33
CA LYS A 238 -28.06 14.91 -15.06
C LYS A 238 -28.20 14.01 -16.31
N LYS A 239 -28.62 14.59 -17.45
CA LYS A 239 -28.82 13.82 -18.69
C LYS A 239 -27.51 13.30 -19.27
N GLU A 240 -26.48 14.15 -19.27
CA GLU A 240 -25.17 13.79 -19.77
C GLU A 240 -24.50 12.72 -18.89
N PHE A 241 -24.62 12.85 -17.58
CA PHE A 241 -24.16 11.84 -16.63
C PHE A 241 -24.86 10.49 -16.84
N GLN A 242 -26.22 10.50 -17.01
CA GLN A 242 -26.97 9.27 -17.25
C GLN A 242 -26.54 8.58 -18.56
N ARG A 243 -26.35 9.33 -19.66
CA ARG A 243 -25.88 8.80 -20.96
C ARG A 243 -24.50 8.17 -20.82
N SER A 244 -23.59 8.83 -20.13
CA SER A 244 -22.24 8.32 -19.94
C SER A 244 -22.20 7.07 -19.06
N CYS A 245 -23.06 6.96 -18.05
CA CYS A 245 -23.23 5.73 -17.26
C CYS A 245 -23.75 4.57 -18.11
N VAL A 246 -24.74 4.84 -18.98
CA VAL A 246 -25.28 3.82 -19.91
C VAL A 246 -24.22 3.40 -20.91
N ALA A 247 -23.44 4.32 -21.47
CA ALA A 247 -22.32 4.01 -22.37
C ALA A 247 -21.28 3.10 -21.71
N LEU A 248 -20.93 3.36 -20.44
CA LEU A 248 -20.03 2.49 -19.66
C LEU A 248 -20.55 1.06 -19.56
N VAL A 249 -21.83 0.90 -19.25
CA VAL A 249 -22.44 -0.43 -19.12
C VAL A 249 -22.55 -1.12 -20.48
N MET A 250 -22.84 -0.38 -21.54
CA MET A 250 -22.90 -0.91 -22.93
C MET A 250 -21.53 -1.39 -23.43
N GLY A 251 -20.43 -0.79 -22.97
CA GLY A 251 -19.08 -1.26 -23.26
C GLY A 251 -18.76 -2.63 -22.65
N GLN A 252 -19.48 -3.02 -21.59
CA GLN A 252 -19.26 -4.30 -20.88
C GLN A 252 -20.31 -5.37 -21.20
N PHE A 253 -21.53 -4.97 -21.53
CA PHE A 253 -22.66 -5.86 -21.70
C PHE A 253 -23.48 -5.50 -22.95
N ASN A 254 -24.01 -6.50 -23.64
CA ASN A 254 -25.02 -6.29 -24.68
C ASN A 254 -26.37 -5.91 -24.04
N LEU A 255 -26.51 -4.63 -23.68
CA LEU A 255 -27.73 -4.13 -23.02
C LEU A 255 -28.99 -4.27 -23.90
N TYR A 256 -28.87 -4.30 -25.24
CA TYR A 256 -30.02 -4.54 -26.14
C TYR A 256 -30.58 -5.93 -25.90
N GLU A 257 -29.75 -6.95 -25.81
CA GLU A 257 -30.20 -8.31 -25.51
C GLU A 257 -30.84 -8.42 -24.12
N VAL A 258 -30.27 -7.77 -23.13
CA VAL A 258 -30.82 -7.73 -21.78
C VAL A 258 -32.21 -7.06 -21.81
N LEU A 259 -32.33 -5.91 -22.44
CA LEU A 259 -33.57 -5.17 -22.54
C LEU A 259 -34.67 -5.99 -23.26
N ASP A 260 -34.32 -6.66 -24.36
CA ASP A 260 -35.26 -7.50 -25.10
C ASP A 260 -35.72 -8.72 -24.31
N ARG A 261 -34.82 -9.32 -23.54
CA ARG A 261 -35.13 -10.42 -22.62
C ARG A 261 -36.10 -9.98 -21.50
N GLU A 262 -35.81 -8.84 -20.84
CA GLU A 262 -36.66 -8.32 -19.77
C GLU A 262 -38.05 -7.91 -20.27
N PHE A 263 -38.15 -7.41 -21.52
CA PHE A 263 -39.41 -7.14 -22.18
C PHE A 263 -40.18 -8.42 -22.47
N ALA A 264 -39.52 -9.45 -23.02
CA ALA A 264 -40.16 -10.75 -23.30
C ALA A 264 -40.67 -11.45 -22.03
N GLN A 265 -40.06 -11.18 -20.90
CA GLN A 265 -40.51 -11.68 -19.59
C GLN A 265 -41.62 -10.83 -18.94
N GLY A 266 -42.11 -9.78 -19.65
CA GLY A 266 -43.17 -8.92 -19.15
C GLY A 266 -42.81 -7.98 -18.02
N LYS A 267 -41.48 -7.86 -17.67
CA LYS A 267 -41.01 -7.00 -16.58
C LYS A 267 -40.99 -5.52 -16.93
N ILE A 268 -40.99 -5.17 -18.22
CA ILE A 268 -41.04 -3.80 -18.70
C ILE A 268 -42.14 -3.69 -19.80
N ASN A 269 -42.80 -2.55 -19.84
CA ASN A 269 -43.80 -2.26 -20.87
C ASN A 269 -43.17 -1.65 -22.14
N SER A 270 -43.95 -1.58 -23.24
CA SER A 270 -43.47 -1.07 -24.53
C SER A 270 -42.99 0.36 -24.50
N LYS A 271 -43.60 1.22 -23.66
CA LYS A 271 -43.18 2.61 -23.50
C LYS A 271 -41.82 2.69 -22.85
N ASN A 272 -41.62 2.01 -21.72
CA ASN A 272 -40.35 1.99 -21.01
C ASN A 272 -39.24 1.40 -21.88
N LYS A 273 -39.53 0.33 -22.64
CA LYS A 273 -38.58 -0.26 -23.59
C LYS A 273 -38.14 0.77 -24.64
N TYR A 274 -39.07 1.55 -25.19
CA TYR A 274 -38.76 2.60 -26.16
C TYR A 274 -37.89 3.69 -25.53
N ASP A 275 -38.27 4.21 -24.36
CA ASP A 275 -37.55 5.27 -23.65
C ASP A 275 -36.13 4.86 -23.31
N ILE A 276 -35.92 3.61 -22.84
CA ILE A 276 -34.62 3.06 -22.56
C ILE A 276 -33.77 2.93 -23.84
N LYS A 277 -34.34 2.43 -24.94
CA LYS A 277 -33.64 2.35 -26.24
C LYS A 277 -33.16 3.71 -26.74
N GLU A 278 -33.92 4.77 -26.54
CA GLU A 278 -33.50 6.13 -26.95
C GLU A 278 -32.28 6.59 -26.11
N VAL A 279 -32.27 6.33 -24.80
CA VAL A 279 -31.10 6.63 -23.94
C VAL A 279 -29.87 5.83 -24.38
N MET A 280 -30.05 4.56 -24.74
CA MET A 280 -28.96 3.70 -25.23
C MET A 280 -28.37 4.20 -26.54
N LYS A 281 -29.22 4.59 -27.51
CA LYS A 281 -28.77 5.18 -28.81
C LYS A 281 -27.97 6.47 -28.61
N GLU A 282 -28.38 7.31 -27.66
CA GLU A 282 -27.62 8.52 -27.34
C GLU A 282 -26.28 8.19 -26.63
N ALA A 283 -26.22 7.12 -25.84
CA ALA A 283 -25.01 6.65 -25.19
C ALA A 283 -24.02 6.02 -26.21
N GLU A 284 -24.51 5.32 -27.25
CA GLU A 284 -23.67 4.77 -28.32
C GLU A 284 -22.84 5.84 -29.03
N LYS A 285 -23.38 7.05 -29.20
CA LYS A 285 -22.64 8.15 -29.82
C LYS A 285 -21.37 8.50 -29.00
N LEU A 286 -21.46 8.41 -27.69
CA LEU A 286 -20.28 8.63 -26.84
C LEU A 286 -19.20 7.53 -26.95
N LEU A 287 -19.61 6.31 -27.35
CA LEU A 287 -18.65 5.22 -27.61
C LEU A 287 -18.00 5.41 -29.00
N LEU A 288 -18.75 5.82 -30.01
CA LEU A 288 -18.25 6.03 -31.37
C LEU A 288 -17.34 7.26 -31.49
N ASP A 289 -17.57 8.33 -30.72
CA ASP A 289 -16.72 9.53 -30.71
C ASP A 289 -15.32 9.25 -30.11
N LYS A 290 -15.10 8.08 -29.54
CA LYS A 290 -13.82 7.66 -28.96
C LYS A 290 -12.91 6.93 -29.97
N GLU A 291 -13.47 6.42 -31.06
CA GLU A 291 -12.73 5.69 -32.11
C GLU A 291 -12.20 6.61 -33.22
N ASN A 292 -12.55 7.90 -33.19
CA ASN A 292 -12.03 8.96 -34.05
C ASN A 292 -11.12 9.92 -33.30
#